data_66ffb833f03048ca34dc15c6e3a9e643
#
_entry.id   66ffb833f03048ca34dc15c6e3a9e643
#
_cell.length_a   1.000
_cell.length_b   1.000
_cell.length_c   1.000
_cell.angle_alpha   90.00
_cell.angle_beta   90.00
_cell.angle_gamma   90.00
#
_symmetry.space_group_name_H-M   'P 1'
#
loop_
_entity.id
_entity.type
_entity.pdbx_description
1 polymer ?
#
loop_
_entity_poly.entity_id
_entity_poly.type
_entity_poly.pdbx_seq_one_letter_code
_entity_poly.pdbx_strand_id
1 'polypeptide(L)'
;MKPITWIQLLIFCTGVGQSRALTAQDFPFRSQEKIDLLINPPLMKQAEQILRFDKTVLNIGTLTEDDAPQTYRFTCKNISKKTLTITRVRTTCGCAVADVRTGDILPGETRTISLTYNPKNHPGTIDTNAFVYLSLSDRMPVARLTLVGNVVPGADEWARYPYAMGKLRLKQNQMKFSEVGGGSQSSERILCGNSGDKPLRLSALIIPKFATFRTEPEVIQPGGEADIVVTINASLIPAEKGKSFTFPIILEGIDARPSDRTLNIKVNCIK
;
A
#
# COMPACT_ATOMS: atom_id res chain seq x y z
N MET A 1 48.15 51.73 52.60
CA MET A 1 47.76 50.41 53.06
C MET A 1 46.32 50.16 52.64
N LYS A 2 46.09 49.38 51.65
CA LYS A 2 44.75 49.04 51.12
C LYS A 2 44.50 47.54 51.38
N PRO A 3 43.34 47.11 51.89
CA PRO A 3 43.01 45.68 52.02
C PRO A 3 42.46 45.13 50.72
N ILE A 4 42.91 43.94 50.36
CA ILE A 4 42.52 43.16 49.19
C ILE A 4 41.27 42.35 49.60
N THR A 5 40.16 42.54 48.86
CA THR A 5 38.91 41.77 49.04
C THR A 5 38.89 40.59 48.10
N TRP A 6 38.82 39.41 48.61
CA TRP A 6 38.63 38.19 47.86
C TRP A 6 37.14 38.01 47.49
N ILE A 7 36.84 37.98 46.20
CA ILE A 7 35.55 37.60 45.67
C ILE A 7 35.65 36.13 45.19
N GLN A 8 34.98 35.26 45.92
CA GLN A 8 34.78 33.87 45.50
C GLN A 8 33.71 33.83 44.41
N LEU A 9 34.09 33.40 43.22
CA LEU A 9 33.20 33.15 42.08
C LEU A 9 32.63 31.73 42.19
N LEU A 10 31.39 31.60 42.64
CA LEU A 10 30.62 30.36 42.61
C LEU A 10 30.09 30.16 41.20
N ILE A 11 30.68 29.21 40.42
CA ILE A 11 30.17 28.75 39.14
C ILE A 11 29.12 27.72 39.42
N PHE A 12 27.84 28.10 39.28
CA PHE A 12 26.71 27.16 39.22
C PHE A 12 26.66 26.57 37.83
N CYS A 13 27.11 25.33 37.64
CA CYS A 13 26.83 24.53 36.46
C CYS A 13 25.38 24.02 36.54
N THR A 14 24.43 24.78 36.05
CA THR A 14 23.09 24.27 35.74
C THR A 14 23.14 23.61 34.35
N GLY A 15 23.43 22.31 34.33
CA GLY A 15 23.24 21.47 33.18
C GLY A 15 21.75 21.25 32.92
N VAL A 16 21.12 22.17 32.21
CA VAL A 16 19.78 21.93 31.65
C VAL A 16 19.96 21.03 30.43
N GLY A 17 19.78 19.75 30.63
CA GLY A 17 19.62 18.80 29.54
C GLY A 17 18.38 19.17 28.75
N GLN A 18 18.57 19.85 27.61
CA GLN A 18 17.49 20.04 26.64
C GLN A 18 17.20 18.69 25.97
N SER A 19 16.24 17.97 26.47
CA SER A 19 15.57 16.90 25.71
C SER A 19 14.89 17.58 24.52
N ARG A 20 15.51 17.49 23.33
CA ARG A 20 14.85 17.85 22.07
C ARG A 20 13.70 16.85 21.89
N ALA A 21 12.47 17.31 22.09
CA ALA A 21 11.31 16.59 21.61
C ALA A 21 11.43 16.49 20.08
N LEU A 22 11.48 15.26 19.56
CA LEU A 22 11.39 15.00 18.11
C LEU A 22 10.03 15.52 17.66
N THR A 23 10.02 16.61 16.92
CA THR A 23 8.80 17.14 16.30
C THR A 23 8.50 16.34 15.03
N ALA A 24 7.25 16.35 14.57
CA ALA A 24 6.84 15.69 13.32
C ALA A 24 7.62 16.19 12.08
N GLN A 25 8.39 17.25 12.21
CA GLN A 25 9.27 17.81 11.18
C GLN A 25 10.62 17.08 11.03
N ASP A 26 10.99 16.23 11.99
CA ASP A 26 12.25 15.45 11.95
C ASP A 26 12.15 14.18 11.08
N PHE A 27 10.95 13.81 10.60
CA PHE A 27 10.79 12.79 9.58
C PHE A 27 11.00 13.42 8.22
N PRO A 28 11.89 12.88 7.36
CA PRO A 28 12.08 13.39 6.02
C PRO A 28 10.83 13.06 5.18
N PHE A 29 9.78 13.89 5.32
CA PHE A 29 8.70 13.87 4.34
C PHE A 29 9.36 14.15 2.99
N ARG A 30 9.26 13.19 2.07
CA ARG A 30 9.61 13.47 0.68
C ARG A 30 8.72 14.61 0.23
N SER A 31 9.31 15.72 -0.18
CA SER A 31 8.52 16.84 -0.69
C SER A 31 7.61 16.34 -1.81
N GLN A 32 6.40 16.89 -1.94
CA GLN A 32 5.44 16.56 -2.99
C GLN A 32 6.12 16.48 -4.35
N GLU A 33 7.00 17.45 -4.65
CA GLU A 33 7.79 17.51 -5.87
C GLU A 33 8.66 16.25 -6.11
N LYS A 34 9.28 15.69 -5.06
CA LYS A 34 10.04 14.44 -5.18
C LYS A 34 9.14 13.22 -5.42
N ILE A 35 7.94 13.24 -4.86
CA ILE A 35 6.94 12.19 -5.10
C ILE A 35 6.47 12.27 -6.55
N ASP A 36 6.16 13.47 -7.04
CA ASP A 36 5.71 13.70 -8.41
C ASP A 36 6.74 13.26 -9.44
N LEU A 37 8.03 13.55 -9.20
CA LEU A 37 9.14 13.07 -10.04
C LEU A 37 9.28 11.53 -10.05
N LEU A 38 8.87 10.86 -8.97
CA LEU A 38 8.87 9.41 -8.91
C LEU A 38 7.68 8.80 -9.65
N ILE A 39 6.50 9.43 -9.58
CA ILE A 39 5.27 8.93 -10.18
C ILE A 39 5.23 9.30 -11.68
N ASN A 40 5.66 10.51 -12.04
CA ASN A 40 5.62 11.04 -13.40
C ASN A 40 6.97 11.72 -13.76
N PRO A 41 8.03 10.91 -13.97
CA PRO A 41 9.35 11.46 -14.30
C PRO A 41 9.32 12.18 -15.65
N PRO A 42 10.08 13.30 -15.79
CA PRO A 42 10.21 14.00 -17.06
C PRO A 42 10.90 13.12 -18.10
N LEU A 43 10.42 13.17 -19.33
CA LEU A 43 11.02 12.43 -20.42
C LEU A 43 12.37 13.08 -20.84
N MET A 44 13.24 12.26 -21.42
CA MET A 44 14.48 12.73 -22.03
C MET A 44 14.18 13.78 -23.12
N LYS A 45 14.98 14.83 -23.15
CA LYS A 45 14.94 15.78 -24.28
C LYS A 45 15.26 15.05 -25.59
N GLN A 46 14.50 15.37 -26.64
CA GLN A 46 14.68 14.76 -27.98
C GLN A 46 14.54 13.22 -28.00
N ALA A 47 13.81 12.63 -27.06
CA ALA A 47 13.56 11.19 -26.96
C ALA A 47 13.02 10.61 -28.29
N GLU A 48 12.15 11.36 -28.96
CA GLU A 48 11.54 10.98 -30.24
C GLU A 48 12.55 10.86 -31.41
N GLN A 49 13.71 11.50 -31.30
CA GLN A 49 14.81 11.40 -32.28
C GLN A 49 15.73 10.19 -32.01
N ILE A 50 15.52 9.50 -30.90
CA ILE A 50 16.34 8.37 -30.46
C ILE A 50 15.56 7.06 -30.66
N LEU A 51 14.39 6.95 -30.02
CA LEU A 51 13.55 5.78 -30.06
C LEU A 51 12.11 6.21 -30.39
N ARG A 52 11.63 5.84 -31.56
CA ARG A 52 10.29 6.20 -32.02
C ARG A 52 9.32 5.06 -31.81
N PHE A 53 8.21 5.33 -31.15
CA PHE A 53 7.10 4.41 -30.97
C PHE A 53 6.02 4.64 -32.02
N ASP A 54 5.40 3.57 -32.50
CA ASP A 54 4.24 3.64 -33.41
C ASP A 54 3.04 4.25 -32.68
N LYS A 55 2.86 3.85 -31.41
CA LYS A 55 1.85 4.38 -30.48
C LYS A 55 2.43 4.42 -29.08
N THR A 56 2.09 5.44 -28.30
CA THR A 56 2.45 5.55 -26.89
C THR A 56 1.25 5.45 -25.96
N VAL A 57 0.03 5.50 -26.51
CA VAL A 57 -1.23 5.34 -25.80
C VAL A 57 -2.06 4.27 -26.49
N LEU A 58 -2.54 3.30 -25.72
CA LEU A 58 -3.48 2.28 -26.17
C LEU A 58 -4.75 2.35 -25.34
N ASN A 59 -5.88 2.54 -26.03
CA ASN A 59 -7.19 2.35 -25.43
C ASN A 59 -7.52 0.86 -25.46
N ILE A 60 -7.66 0.25 -24.30
CA ILE A 60 -7.93 -1.18 -24.13
C ILE A 60 -9.41 -1.49 -23.90
N GLY A 61 -10.27 -0.46 -24.00
CA GLY A 61 -11.72 -0.59 -23.89
C GLY A 61 -12.21 -0.82 -22.47
N THR A 62 -13.29 -1.58 -22.36
CA THR A 62 -13.88 -1.95 -21.07
C THR A 62 -13.59 -3.43 -20.80
N LEU A 63 -13.04 -3.69 -19.62
CA LEU A 63 -12.78 -5.01 -19.08
C LEU A 63 -13.72 -5.25 -17.89
N THR A 64 -13.83 -6.49 -17.44
CA THR A 64 -14.44 -6.86 -16.16
C THR A 64 -13.37 -7.32 -15.17
N GLU A 65 -13.64 -7.24 -13.87
CA GLU A 65 -12.72 -7.78 -12.86
C GLU A 65 -12.51 -9.31 -13.01
N ASP A 66 -13.43 -10.00 -13.70
CA ASP A 66 -13.39 -11.44 -13.91
C ASP A 66 -12.56 -11.83 -15.15
N ASP A 67 -12.16 -10.85 -15.97
CA ASP A 67 -11.36 -11.14 -17.17
C ASP A 67 -9.95 -11.60 -16.76
N ALA A 68 -9.42 -12.53 -17.55
CA ALA A 68 -8.03 -12.94 -17.42
C ALA A 68 -7.08 -11.78 -17.78
N PRO A 69 -5.85 -11.76 -17.21
CA PRO A 69 -4.84 -10.77 -17.58
C PRO A 69 -4.61 -10.73 -19.10
N GLN A 70 -4.59 -9.53 -19.66
CA GLN A 70 -4.43 -9.31 -21.11
C GLN A 70 -3.12 -8.60 -21.43
N THR A 71 -2.47 -9.01 -22.53
CA THR A 71 -1.17 -8.47 -22.95
C THR A 71 -1.32 -7.54 -24.15
N TYR A 72 -0.83 -6.33 -24.01
CA TYR A 72 -0.83 -5.26 -25.00
C TYR A 72 0.60 -4.96 -25.43
N ARG A 73 0.81 -4.71 -26.75
CA ARG A 73 2.13 -4.56 -27.34
C ARG A 73 2.34 -3.14 -27.86
N PHE A 74 3.51 -2.60 -27.56
CA PHE A 74 4.02 -1.34 -28.06
C PHE A 74 5.27 -1.61 -28.88
N THR A 75 5.28 -1.14 -30.12
CA THR A 75 6.41 -1.33 -31.02
C THR A 75 7.20 -0.04 -31.11
N CYS A 76 8.51 -0.14 -30.97
CA CYS A 76 9.43 0.98 -31.13
C CYS A 76 10.55 0.65 -32.11
N LYS A 77 11.09 1.69 -32.76
CA LYS A 77 12.22 1.60 -33.68
C LYS A 77 13.35 2.50 -33.24
N ASN A 78 14.57 1.97 -33.19
CA ASN A 78 15.76 2.77 -33.00
C ASN A 78 16.04 3.59 -34.28
N ILE A 79 15.77 4.88 -34.22
CA ILE A 79 16.02 5.81 -35.36
C ILE A 79 17.32 6.60 -35.17
N SER A 80 18.06 6.37 -34.09
CA SER A 80 19.37 6.95 -33.87
C SER A 80 20.46 6.21 -34.69
N LYS A 81 21.65 6.82 -34.75
CA LYS A 81 22.82 6.20 -35.37
C LYS A 81 23.63 5.32 -34.40
N LYS A 82 23.15 5.16 -33.15
CA LYS A 82 23.83 4.43 -32.09
C LYS A 82 23.02 3.21 -31.66
N THR A 83 23.72 2.18 -31.22
CA THR A 83 23.09 1.07 -30.53
C THR A 83 22.48 1.56 -29.21
N LEU A 84 21.25 1.17 -28.92
CA LEU A 84 20.50 1.49 -27.70
C LEU A 84 20.28 0.23 -26.89
N THR A 85 20.27 0.37 -25.56
CA THR A 85 19.95 -0.76 -24.67
C THR A 85 18.82 -0.33 -23.74
N ILE A 86 17.68 -1.06 -23.74
CA ILE A 86 16.63 -0.89 -22.75
C ILE A 86 17.11 -1.55 -21.46
N THR A 87 17.28 -0.73 -20.41
CA THR A 87 17.74 -1.21 -19.11
C THR A 87 16.60 -1.65 -18.22
N ARG A 88 15.45 -0.97 -18.30
CA ARG A 88 14.25 -1.31 -17.53
C ARG A 88 13.01 -0.68 -18.12
N VAL A 89 11.86 -1.28 -17.79
CA VAL A 89 10.53 -0.68 -17.95
C VAL A 89 9.85 -0.69 -16.58
N ARG A 90 9.40 0.47 -16.11
CA ARG A 90 8.79 0.63 -14.78
C ARG A 90 7.33 1.02 -14.93
N THR A 91 6.43 0.24 -14.35
CA THR A 91 4.99 0.54 -14.30
C THR A 91 4.63 1.39 -13.07
N THR A 92 3.54 2.16 -13.16
CA THR A 92 3.05 3.02 -12.07
C THR A 92 2.14 2.28 -11.08
N CYS A 93 1.60 1.12 -11.47
CA CYS A 93 0.75 0.29 -10.59
C CYS A 93 1.20 -1.18 -10.60
N GLY A 94 0.80 -1.91 -9.55
CA GLY A 94 0.96 -3.36 -9.51
C GLY A 94 -0.02 -4.13 -10.41
N CYS A 95 -0.99 -3.45 -11.01
CA CYS A 95 -1.97 -4.00 -11.94
C CYS A 95 -1.39 -4.29 -13.34
N ALA A 96 -0.22 -3.73 -13.67
CA ALA A 96 0.45 -3.95 -14.93
C ALA A 96 1.88 -4.43 -14.75
N VAL A 97 2.25 -5.43 -15.53
CA VAL A 97 3.61 -5.97 -15.57
C VAL A 97 4.18 -5.76 -16.97
N ALA A 98 5.38 -5.19 -17.04
CA ALA A 98 6.09 -5.01 -18.29
C ALA A 98 6.98 -6.22 -18.60
N ASP A 99 6.93 -6.70 -19.81
CA ASP A 99 7.87 -7.67 -20.36
C ASP A 99 8.55 -7.08 -21.59
N VAL A 100 9.86 -7.06 -21.57
CA VAL A 100 10.70 -6.58 -22.65
C VAL A 100 11.91 -7.48 -22.83
N ARG A 101 12.16 -7.87 -24.08
CA ARG A 101 13.41 -8.54 -24.40
C ARG A 101 14.58 -7.57 -24.12
N THR A 102 15.36 -7.87 -23.11
CA THR A 102 16.59 -7.14 -22.79
C THR A 102 17.63 -7.33 -23.88
N GLY A 103 18.56 -6.40 -23.99
CA GLY A 103 19.67 -6.41 -24.97
C GLY A 103 19.63 -5.22 -25.90
N ASP A 104 20.59 -5.22 -26.80
CA ASP A 104 20.86 -4.12 -27.71
C ASP A 104 19.80 -4.02 -28.83
N ILE A 105 19.50 -2.80 -29.20
CA ILE A 105 18.66 -2.43 -30.34
C ILE A 105 19.56 -1.68 -31.32
N LEU A 106 19.92 -2.33 -32.42
CA LEU A 106 20.79 -1.73 -33.45
C LEU A 106 20.08 -0.57 -34.17
N PRO A 107 20.84 0.36 -34.79
CA PRO A 107 20.24 1.38 -35.64
C PRO A 107 19.30 0.79 -36.68
N GLY A 108 18.06 1.30 -36.73
CA GLY A 108 17.00 0.84 -37.62
C GLY A 108 16.23 -0.40 -37.15
N GLU A 109 16.70 -1.07 -36.08
CA GLU A 109 16.01 -2.24 -35.51
C GLU A 109 14.73 -1.86 -34.78
N THR A 110 13.77 -2.77 -34.81
CA THR A 110 12.48 -2.66 -34.12
C THR A 110 12.44 -3.56 -32.90
N ARG A 111 11.84 -3.07 -31.80
CA ARG A 111 11.65 -3.80 -30.56
C ARG A 111 10.20 -3.69 -30.08
N THR A 112 9.69 -4.77 -29.51
CA THR A 112 8.36 -4.81 -28.89
C THR A 112 8.50 -4.81 -27.37
N ILE A 113 7.68 -3.98 -26.71
CA ILE A 113 7.50 -3.95 -25.26
C ILE A 113 6.07 -4.42 -25.00
N SER A 114 5.90 -5.43 -24.18
CA SER A 114 4.60 -5.97 -23.80
C SER A 114 4.22 -5.48 -22.40
N LEU A 115 2.97 -5.03 -22.24
CA LEU A 115 2.37 -4.71 -20.95
C LEU A 115 1.21 -5.66 -20.71
N THR A 116 1.30 -6.48 -19.68
CA THR A 116 0.20 -7.36 -19.25
C THR A 116 -0.57 -6.66 -18.15
N TYR A 117 -1.84 -6.34 -18.40
CA TYR A 117 -2.75 -5.72 -17.45
C TYR A 117 -3.66 -6.78 -16.82
N ASN A 118 -3.76 -6.77 -15.49
CA ASN A 118 -4.65 -7.63 -14.72
C ASN A 118 -5.79 -6.77 -14.15
N PRO A 119 -7.04 -6.94 -14.60
CA PRO A 119 -8.17 -6.15 -14.13
C PRO A 119 -8.68 -6.53 -12.73
N LYS A 120 -8.29 -7.68 -12.22
CA LYS A 120 -8.78 -8.23 -10.95
C LYS A 120 -8.51 -7.30 -9.77
N ASN A 121 -9.54 -6.96 -9.01
CA ASN A 121 -9.50 -6.01 -7.87
C ASN A 121 -9.12 -4.57 -8.24
N HIS A 122 -9.32 -4.16 -9.50
CA HIS A 122 -9.01 -2.82 -9.99
C HIS A 122 -10.19 -2.18 -10.75
N PRO A 123 -11.42 -2.15 -10.20
CA PRO A 123 -12.56 -1.53 -10.88
C PRO A 123 -12.36 -0.02 -10.99
N GLY A 124 -12.87 0.57 -12.07
CA GLY A 124 -12.78 1.99 -12.37
C GLY A 124 -11.94 2.30 -13.59
N THR A 125 -11.55 3.56 -13.73
CA THR A 125 -10.78 4.06 -14.87
C THR A 125 -9.37 3.49 -14.89
N ILE A 126 -8.97 3.01 -16.06
CA ILE A 126 -7.58 2.59 -16.34
C ILE A 126 -6.82 3.82 -16.86
N ASP A 127 -5.79 4.22 -16.13
CA ASP A 127 -4.75 5.16 -16.55
C ASP A 127 -3.43 4.65 -15.98
N THR A 128 -2.85 3.67 -16.69
CA THR A 128 -1.65 2.98 -16.23
C THR A 128 -0.48 3.30 -17.13
N ASN A 129 0.59 3.81 -16.54
CA ASN A 129 1.77 4.25 -17.24
C ASN A 129 2.94 3.27 -17.04
N ALA A 130 3.72 3.07 -18.10
CA ALA A 130 4.99 2.37 -18.09
C ALA A 130 6.09 3.27 -18.65
N PHE A 131 7.14 3.48 -17.90
CA PHE A 131 8.28 4.32 -18.28
C PHE A 131 9.43 3.46 -18.77
N VAL A 132 9.89 3.74 -19.99
CA VAL A 132 10.97 3.01 -20.67
C VAL A 132 12.30 3.75 -20.44
N TYR A 133 13.30 3.05 -19.90
CA TYR A 133 14.62 3.60 -19.64
C TYR A 133 15.67 2.95 -20.53
N LEU A 134 16.57 3.78 -21.04
CA LEU A 134 17.75 3.36 -21.79
C LEU A 134 19.01 3.48 -20.92
N SER A 135 20.07 2.79 -21.32
CA SER A 135 21.40 2.94 -20.71
C SER A 135 21.95 4.37 -20.73
N LEU A 136 21.32 5.26 -21.51
CA LEU A 136 21.67 6.69 -21.60
C LEU A 136 21.28 7.50 -20.35
N SER A 137 20.28 7.06 -19.59
CA SER A 137 19.81 7.74 -18.37
C SER A 137 19.01 6.83 -17.46
N ASP A 138 19.40 6.77 -16.19
CA ASP A 138 18.67 6.06 -15.15
C ASP A 138 17.52 6.88 -14.54
N ARG A 139 17.51 8.19 -14.77
CA ARG A 139 16.54 9.12 -14.15
C ARG A 139 15.45 9.57 -15.09
N MET A 140 15.77 9.77 -16.37
CA MET A 140 14.83 10.26 -17.37
C MET A 140 14.48 9.13 -18.34
N PRO A 141 13.21 8.67 -18.38
CA PRO A 141 12.78 7.69 -19.35
C PRO A 141 12.75 8.27 -20.76
N VAL A 142 12.97 7.42 -21.75
CA VAL A 142 12.89 7.78 -23.17
C VAL A 142 11.44 7.82 -23.66
N ALA A 143 10.54 7.09 -23.00
CA ALA A 143 9.12 7.08 -23.36
C ALA A 143 8.25 6.79 -22.14
N ARG A 144 7.00 7.27 -22.21
CA ARG A 144 5.88 6.87 -21.37
C ARG A 144 4.87 6.16 -22.26
N LEU A 145 4.58 4.91 -21.92
CA LEU A 145 3.56 4.09 -22.57
C LEU A 145 2.34 4.03 -21.66
N THR A 146 1.15 4.31 -22.19
CA THR A 146 -0.06 4.45 -21.38
C THR A 146 -1.13 3.47 -21.89
N LEU A 147 -1.73 2.73 -20.95
CA LEU A 147 -2.98 1.99 -21.17
C LEU A 147 -4.13 2.80 -20.59
N VAL A 148 -5.16 3.06 -21.39
CA VAL A 148 -6.39 3.74 -20.94
C VAL A 148 -7.60 2.86 -21.23
N GLY A 149 -8.61 2.94 -20.36
CA GLY A 149 -9.83 2.16 -20.48
C GLY A 149 -10.67 2.22 -19.22
N ASN A 150 -11.47 1.20 -19.01
CA ASN A 150 -12.29 1.07 -17.81
C ASN A 150 -12.41 -0.39 -17.39
N VAL A 151 -12.51 -0.65 -16.08
CA VAL A 151 -12.83 -1.96 -15.52
C VAL A 151 -14.17 -1.85 -14.81
N VAL A 152 -15.13 -2.65 -15.21
CA VAL A 152 -16.39 -2.78 -14.49
C VAL A 152 -16.28 -3.87 -13.43
N PRO A 153 -17.03 -3.78 -12.32
CA PRO A 153 -17.08 -4.83 -11.30
C PRO A 153 -17.40 -6.20 -11.92
N GLY A 154 -16.81 -7.25 -11.34
CA GLY A 154 -17.11 -8.63 -11.71
C GLY A 154 -18.51 -9.07 -11.26
N ALA A 155 -18.92 -10.26 -11.71
CA ALA A 155 -20.22 -10.82 -11.37
C ALA A 155 -20.39 -11.13 -9.88
N ASP A 156 -19.29 -11.48 -9.19
CA ASP A 156 -19.27 -11.68 -7.73
C ASP A 156 -18.78 -10.40 -7.03
N GLU A 157 -19.71 -9.61 -6.51
CA GLU A 157 -19.42 -8.41 -5.73
C GLU A 157 -18.48 -8.69 -4.53
N TRP A 158 -18.50 -9.95 -4.03
CA TRP A 158 -17.73 -10.36 -2.87
C TRP A 158 -16.40 -11.03 -3.20
N ALA A 159 -16.04 -11.18 -4.47
CA ALA A 159 -14.76 -11.76 -4.89
C ALA A 159 -13.54 -11.04 -4.28
N ARG A 160 -13.69 -9.73 -3.97
CA ARG A 160 -12.67 -8.92 -3.30
C ARG A 160 -12.51 -9.21 -1.81
N TYR A 161 -13.38 -10.06 -1.24
CA TYR A 161 -13.41 -10.44 0.17
C TYR A 161 -13.17 -11.96 0.29
N PRO A 162 -11.90 -12.40 0.23
CA PRO A 162 -11.55 -13.82 0.07
C PRO A 162 -11.90 -14.68 1.28
N TYR A 163 -12.20 -14.06 2.43
CA TYR A 163 -12.53 -14.79 3.64
C TYR A 163 -14.00 -14.63 3.97
N ALA A 164 -14.64 -15.73 4.38
CA ALA A 164 -16.05 -15.77 4.76
C ALA A 164 -16.23 -16.33 6.18
N MET A 165 -17.10 -15.68 6.93
CA MET A 165 -17.65 -16.16 8.21
C MET A 165 -19.18 -16.14 8.10
N GLY A 166 -19.78 -17.25 7.63
CA GLY A 166 -21.18 -17.24 7.22
C GLY A 166 -21.45 -16.21 6.11
N LYS A 167 -22.32 -15.24 6.39
CA LYS A 167 -22.63 -14.13 5.48
C LYS A 167 -21.70 -12.92 5.62
N LEU A 168 -20.86 -12.88 6.64
CA LEU A 168 -19.82 -11.86 6.78
C LEU A 168 -18.66 -12.18 5.84
N ARG A 169 -18.26 -11.22 5.04
CA ARG A 169 -17.11 -11.26 4.12
C ARG A 169 -16.01 -10.38 4.64
N LEU A 170 -14.75 -10.80 4.54
CA LEU A 170 -13.59 -10.13 5.14
C LEU A 170 -12.46 -9.97 4.13
N LYS A 171 -11.79 -8.84 4.15
CA LYS A 171 -10.55 -8.62 3.39
C LYS A 171 -9.38 -9.44 3.91
N GLN A 172 -9.36 -9.70 5.22
CA GLN A 172 -8.31 -10.43 5.92
C GLN A 172 -8.95 -11.29 7.03
N ASN A 173 -8.38 -12.44 7.31
CA ASN A 173 -8.81 -13.33 8.39
C ASN A 173 -7.92 -13.24 9.65
N GLN A 174 -6.95 -12.33 9.64
CA GLN A 174 -6.05 -12.08 10.76
C GLN A 174 -5.79 -10.58 10.88
N MET A 175 -5.78 -10.07 12.08
CA MET A 175 -5.37 -8.69 12.40
C MET A 175 -4.00 -8.70 13.07
N LYS A 176 -3.12 -7.75 12.67
CA LYS A 176 -1.74 -7.69 13.16
C LYS A 176 -1.44 -6.31 13.74
N PHE A 177 -1.03 -6.30 14.99
CA PHE A 177 -0.52 -5.13 15.69
C PHE A 177 1.01 -5.21 15.71
N SER A 178 1.69 -4.30 15.03
CA SER A 178 3.15 -4.37 14.82
C SER A 178 3.96 -3.76 15.96
N GLU A 179 3.42 -2.74 16.65
CA GLU A 179 4.16 -1.95 17.66
C GLU A 179 3.22 -1.52 18.79
N VAL A 180 2.95 -2.43 19.72
CA VAL A 180 2.11 -2.15 20.88
C VAL A 180 3.00 -1.91 22.10
N GLY A 181 2.93 -0.70 22.71
CA GLY A 181 3.74 -0.38 23.88
C GLY A 181 3.55 1.04 24.38
N GLY A 182 4.39 1.47 25.34
CA GLY A 182 4.37 2.84 25.87
C GLY A 182 3.10 3.24 26.63
N GLY A 183 2.28 2.28 27.08
CA GLY A 183 1.02 2.57 27.79
C GLY A 183 -0.08 3.16 26.88
N SER A 184 0.12 3.18 25.56
CA SER A 184 -0.83 3.72 24.59
C SER A 184 -1.91 2.72 24.18
N GLN A 185 -2.95 3.24 23.54
CA GLN A 185 -3.93 2.43 22.83
C GLN A 185 -3.55 2.34 21.35
N SER A 186 -3.58 1.13 20.80
CA SER A 186 -3.37 0.87 19.38
C SER A 186 -4.63 0.28 18.76
N SER A 187 -5.05 0.76 17.59
CA SER A 187 -6.24 0.28 16.89
C SER A 187 -5.86 -0.19 15.49
N GLU A 188 -6.42 -1.33 15.10
CA GLU A 188 -6.31 -1.86 13.75
C GLU A 188 -7.71 -2.14 13.17
N ARG A 189 -7.79 -2.20 11.83
CA ARG A 189 -9.06 -2.32 11.10
C ARG A 189 -8.99 -3.44 10.08
N ILE A 190 -10.12 -4.13 9.88
CA ILE A 190 -10.35 -5.04 8.76
C ILE A 190 -11.64 -4.62 8.09
N LEU A 191 -11.56 -4.29 6.81
CA LEU A 191 -12.76 -4.06 6.01
C LEU A 191 -13.53 -5.37 5.84
N CYS A 192 -14.83 -5.30 6.11
CA CYS A 192 -15.76 -6.40 5.99
C CYS A 192 -17.04 -5.98 5.27
N GLY A 193 -17.85 -6.95 4.86
CA GLY A 193 -19.12 -6.68 4.22
C GLY A 193 -20.15 -7.76 4.53
N ASN A 194 -21.42 -7.40 4.40
CA ASN A 194 -22.56 -8.27 4.61
C ASN A 194 -23.10 -8.80 3.27
N SER A 195 -22.74 -10.03 2.92
CA SER A 195 -23.25 -10.71 1.71
C SER A 195 -24.61 -11.37 1.90
N GLY A 196 -25.26 -11.16 3.04
CA GLY A 196 -26.58 -11.70 3.36
C GLY A 196 -27.71 -10.74 3.01
N ASP A 197 -28.93 -11.19 3.28
CA ASP A 197 -30.20 -10.49 3.07
C ASP A 197 -30.75 -9.79 4.33
N LYS A 198 -30.08 -9.95 5.48
CA LYS A 198 -30.45 -9.36 6.77
C LYS A 198 -29.32 -8.50 7.33
N PRO A 199 -29.65 -7.42 8.07
CA PRO A 199 -28.64 -6.63 8.76
C PRO A 199 -27.81 -7.48 9.73
N LEU A 200 -26.50 -7.27 9.76
CA LEU A 200 -25.58 -7.88 10.73
C LEU A 200 -25.23 -6.88 11.83
N ARG A 201 -25.33 -7.30 13.08
CA ARG A 201 -24.80 -6.61 14.25
C ARG A 201 -23.81 -7.55 14.91
N LEU A 202 -22.55 -7.18 14.92
CA LEU A 202 -21.47 -8.04 15.41
C LEU A 202 -21.08 -7.65 16.83
N SER A 203 -20.81 -8.66 17.66
CA SER A 203 -20.17 -8.49 18.96
C SER A 203 -19.09 -9.55 19.16
N ALA A 204 -18.26 -9.38 20.19
CA ALA A 204 -17.25 -10.35 20.56
C ALA A 204 -17.76 -11.19 21.74
N LEU A 205 -17.95 -12.51 21.52
CA LEU A 205 -18.32 -13.46 22.57
C LEU A 205 -17.21 -13.61 23.61
N ILE A 206 -15.97 -13.71 23.11
CA ILE A 206 -14.77 -13.84 23.96
C ILE A 206 -13.75 -12.83 23.49
N ILE A 207 -13.36 -11.94 24.41
CA ILE A 207 -12.33 -10.94 24.18
C ILE A 207 -11.53 -10.70 25.46
N PRO A 208 -10.18 -10.60 25.43
CA PRO A 208 -9.37 -10.28 26.61
C PRO A 208 -9.64 -8.87 27.14
N LYS A 209 -9.45 -8.66 28.46
CA LYS A 209 -9.67 -7.36 29.11
C LYS A 209 -8.82 -6.21 28.55
N PHE A 210 -7.70 -6.52 27.91
CA PHE A 210 -6.81 -5.54 27.29
C PHE A 210 -7.23 -5.17 25.85
N ALA A 211 -8.31 -5.77 25.32
CA ALA A 211 -8.79 -5.50 23.96
C ALA A 211 -10.26 -5.10 23.96
N THR A 212 -10.65 -4.28 22.99
CA THR A 212 -12.06 -3.94 22.69
C THR A 212 -12.36 -4.22 21.23
N PHE A 213 -13.63 -4.52 20.93
CA PHE A 213 -14.13 -4.81 19.59
C PHE A 213 -15.33 -3.93 19.29
N ARG A 214 -15.41 -3.40 18.08
CA ARG A 214 -16.61 -2.75 17.52
C ARG A 214 -16.62 -2.83 16.01
N THR A 215 -17.75 -2.52 15.40
CA THR A 215 -17.87 -2.29 13.95
C THR A 215 -18.25 -0.84 13.67
N GLU A 216 -17.79 -0.31 12.54
CA GLU A 216 -18.09 1.04 12.06
C GLU A 216 -18.57 0.95 10.60
N PRO A 217 -19.90 1.10 10.34
CA PRO A 217 -21.00 1.30 11.26
C PRO A 217 -21.32 0.07 12.14
N GLU A 218 -22.04 0.30 13.25
CA GLU A 218 -22.40 -0.76 14.20
C GLU A 218 -23.32 -1.82 13.59
N VAL A 219 -24.19 -1.40 12.67
CA VAL A 219 -25.10 -2.28 11.92
C VAL A 219 -24.68 -2.30 10.47
N ILE A 220 -24.34 -3.48 9.96
CA ILE A 220 -23.95 -3.68 8.56
C ILE A 220 -25.19 -4.11 7.78
N GLN A 221 -25.72 -3.19 6.96
CA GLN A 221 -26.88 -3.48 6.12
C GLN A 221 -26.55 -4.54 5.05
N PRO A 222 -27.56 -5.25 4.50
CA PRO A 222 -27.38 -6.14 3.35
C PRO A 222 -26.67 -5.40 2.20
N GLY A 223 -25.62 -6.01 1.62
CA GLY A 223 -24.78 -5.40 0.60
C GLY A 223 -23.85 -4.30 1.11
N GLY A 224 -23.95 -3.91 2.40
CA GLY A 224 -23.12 -2.85 2.99
C GLY A 224 -21.77 -3.32 3.47
N GLU A 225 -20.84 -2.37 3.58
CA GLU A 225 -19.49 -2.55 4.11
C GLU A 225 -19.36 -1.89 5.49
N ALA A 226 -18.40 -2.36 6.27
CA ALA A 226 -18.02 -1.81 7.57
C ALA A 226 -16.57 -2.13 7.89
N ASP A 227 -15.99 -1.39 8.82
CA ASP A 227 -14.74 -1.76 9.46
C ASP A 227 -14.99 -2.56 10.74
N ILE A 228 -14.33 -3.70 10.87
CA ILE A 228 -14.09 -4.33 12.17
C ILE A 228 -12.90 -3.61 12.80
N VAL A 229 -13.12 -3.00 13.96
CA VAL A 229 -12.10 -2.25 14.71
C VAL A 229 -11.78 -3.00 15.99
N VAL A 230 -10.53 -3.35 16.19
CA VAL A 230 -10.01 -3.86 17.45
C VAL A 230 -9.04 -2.84 18.02
N THR A 231 -9.20 -2.52 19.30
CA THR A 231 -8.29 -1.62 20.03
C THR A 231 -7.64 -2.39 21.15
N ILE A 232 -6.33 -2.28 21.28
CA ILE A 232 -5.53 -2.89 22.35
C ILE A 232 -5.02 -1.80 23.27
N ASN A 233 -5.25 -1.96 24.57
CA ASN A 233 -4.67 -1.13 25.60
C ASN A 233 -3.39 -1.80 26.14
N ALA A 234 -2.24 -1.25 25.77
CA ALA A 234 -0.93 -1.81 26.14
C ALA A 234 -0.72 -1.92 27.67
N SER A 235 -1.29 -0.99 28.44
CA SER A 235 -1.16 -0.99 29.93
C SER A 235 -1.87 -2.16 30.60
N LEU A 236 -2.82 -2.80 29.94
CA LEU A 236 -3.59 -3.91 30.46
C LEU A 236 -3.08 -5.28 29.98
N ILE A 237 -2.03 -5.31 29.16
CA ILE A 237 -1.44 -6.57 28.68
C ILE A 237 -0.67 -7.20 29.85
N PRO A 238 -1.00 -8.46 30.22
CA PRO A 238 -0.27 -9.16 31.27
C PRO A 238 1.20 -9.38 30.91
N ALA A 239 2.10 -9.17 31.85
CA ALA A 239 3.55 -9.25 31.65
C ALA A 239 4.04 -10.63 31.14
N GLU A 240 3.31 -11.70 31.49
CA GLU A 240 3.60 -13.06 31.06
C GLU A 240 3.35 -13.32 29.57
N LYS A 241 2.66 -12.43 28.84
CA LYS A 241 2.38 -12.58 27.40
C LYS A 241 3.63 -12.47 26.50
N GLY A 242 4.72 -11.91 27.03
CA GLY A 242 5.96 -11.77 26.29
C GLY A 242 5.88 -10.72 25.15
N LYS A 243 6.88 -10.77 24.25
CA LYS A 243 7.02 -9.76 23.18
C LYS A 243 6.10 -9.99 21.98
N SER A 244 5.61 -11.21 21.78
CA SER A 244 4.71 -11.54 20.69
C SER A 244 3.77 -12.65 21.11
N PHE A 245 2.48 -12.44 20.88
CA PHE A 245 1.44 -13.43 21.19
C PHE A 245 0.27 -13.31 20.24
N THR A 246 -0.59 -14.34 20.23
CA THR A 246 -1.82 -14.36 19.45
C THR A 246 -2.99 -14.70 20.39
N PHE A 247 -4.15 -14.07 20.13
CA PHE A 247 -5.39 -14.43 20.80
C PHE A 247 -6.56 -14.43 19.82
N PRO A 248 -7.56 -15.30 20.01
CA PRO A 248 -8.77 -15.32 19.19
C PRO A 248 -9.82 -14.35 19.72
N ILE A 249 -10.60 -13.79 18.80
CA ILE A 249 -11.90 -13.16 19.07
C ILE A 249 -12.95 -14.02 18.37
N ILE A 250 -13.90 -14.59 19.14
CA ILE A 250 -15.04 -15.32 18.57
C ILE A 250 -16.17 -14.30 18.39
N LEU A 251 -16.60 -14.13 17.13
CA LEU A 251 -17.65 -13.16 16.80
C LEU A 251 -19.05 -13.76 17.05
N GLU A 252 -19.97 -12.91 17.49
CA GLU A 252 -21.40 -13.18 17.55
C GLU A 252 -22.16 -12.36 16.51
N GLY A 253 -23.43 -12.72 16.28
CA GLY A 253 -24.27 -12.11 15.25
C GLY A 253 -24.08 -12.73 13.87
N ILE A 254 -23.35 -13.84 13.78
CA ILE A 254 -23.08 -14.58 12.54
C ILE A 254 -23.60 -16.01 12.70
N ASP A 255 -24.39 -16.48 11.74
CA ASP A 255 -24.82 -17.88 11.65
C ASP A 255 -23.69 -18.74 11.07
N ALA A 256 -22.78 -19.17 11.95
CA ALA A 256 -21.65 -20.04 11.64
C ALA A 256 -21.14 -20.69 12.94
N ARG A 257 -20.44 -21.83 12.80
CA ARG A 257 -19.80 -22.49 13.94
C ARG A 257 -18.74 -21.59 14.58
N PRO A 258 -18.48 -21.67 15.87
CA PRO A 258 -17.46 -20.86 16.55
C PRO A 258 -16.08 -20.90 15.86
N SER A 259 -15.65 -22.07 15.37
CA SER A 259 -14.41 -22.23 14.61
C SER A 259 -14.37 -21.40 13.33
N ASP A 260 -15.53 -21.25 12.68
CA ASP A 260 -15.66 -20.61 11.37
C ASP A 260 -15.90 -19.09 11.48
N ARG A 261 -16.10 -18.57 12.71
CA ARG A 261 -16.30 -17.15 13.03
C ARG A 261 -15.27 -16.63 14.04
N THR A 262 -14.06 -17.20 14.03
CA THR A 262 -12.94 -16.81 14.88
C THR A 262 -11.96 -15.92 14.11
N LEU A 263 -11.76 -14.70 14.62
CA LEU A 263 -10.76 -13.77 14.14
C LEU A 263 -9.49 -13.87 14.98
N ASN A 264 -8.35 -14.13 14.36
CA ASN A 264 -7.07 -14.24 15.05
C ASN A 264 -6.35 -12.89 15.10
N ILE A 265 -5.96 -12.47 16.30
CA ILE A 265 -5.26 -11.21 16.55
C ILE A 265 -3.82 -11.52 16.95
N LYS A 266 -2.86 -11.08 16.13
CA LYS A 266 -1.42 -11.17 16.43
C LYS A 266 -0.93 -9.84 16.95
N VAL A 267 -0.24 -9.86 18.09
CA VAL A 267 0.30 -8.67 18.75
C VAL A 267 1.81 -8.79 18.89
N ASN A 268 2.53 -7.76 18.47
CA ASN A 268 3.94 -7.60 18.71
C ASN A 268 4.12 -6.37 19.63
N CYS A 269 4.69 -6.60 20.82
CA CYS A 269 4.94 -5.55 21.80
C CYS A 269 6.34 -4.96 21.62
N ILE A 270 6.44 -3.64 21.69
CA ILE A 270 7.71 -2.93 21.88
C ILE A 270 7.96 -2.70 23.37
N LYS A 271 9.22 -2.69 23.75
CA LYS A 271 9.64 -2.41 25.13
C LYS A 271 9.60 -0.92 25.40
#